data_7eec1d92a9c42b7a219fa2618f33edcf
#
_entry.id   7eec1d92a9c42b7a219fa2618f33edcf
#
_cell.length_a   1.000
_cell.length_b   1.000
_cell.length_c   1.000
_cell.angle_alpha   90.00
_cell.angle_beta   90.00
_cell.angle_gamma   90.00
#
_symmetry.space_group_name_H-M   'P 1'
#
loop_
_entity.id
_entity.type
_entity.pdbx_description
1 polymer ?
#
loop_
_entity_poly.entity_id
_entity_poly.type
_entity_poly.pdbx_seq_one_letter_code
_entity_poly.pdbx_strand_id
1 'polypeptide(L)'
;MRNTLATTALMLSGLIGLTIGGTAQAQDIQAQRLYNQSLAATCANCHGTNGVSVPGVTVPMINHLPESVMYELLMAYKTGKRTGTIMHQLAKGYTDEQLKTIASVLGKKN
;
A
#
# COMPACT_ATOMS: atom_id res chain seq x y z
N MET A 1 -9.49 53.44 -48.13
CA MET A 1 -9.46 53.00 -47.90
C MET A 1 -8.90 51.60 -47.68
N ARG A 2 -7.84 51.33 -47.04
CA ARG A 2 -7.19 50.01 -47.06
C ARG A 2 -6.85 49.54 -45.63
N ASN A 3 -7.42 48.39 -45.27
CA ASN A 3 -6.87 47.33 -44.44
C ASN A 3 -6.11 47.67 -43.16
N THR A 4 -6.80 47.54 -42.04
CA THR A 4 -6.21 47.23 -40.73
C THR A 4 -7.08 46.24 -40.01
N LEU A 5 -7.07 44.97 -40.45
CA LEU A 5 -7.71 43.85 -39.77
C LEU A 5 -6.86 42.59 -40.00
N ALA A 6 -5.71 42.49 -39.39
CA ALA A 6 -4.98 41.24 -39.32
C ALA A 6 -3.78 41.33 -38.36
N THR A 7 -3.97 41.35 -37.04
CA THR A 7 -2.88 41.03 -36.09
C THR A 7 -3.39 40.85 -34.64
N THR A 8 -4.39 39.99 -34.40
CA THR A 8 -4.78 39.67 -33.02
C THR A 8 -5.23 38.19 -32.84
N ALA A 9 -4.58 37.27 -33.51
CA ALA A 9 -4.95 35.85 -33.43
C ALA A 9 -3.78 34.90 -33.15
N LEU A 10 -2.74 35.30 -32.40
CA LEU A 10 -1.57 34.40 -32.17
C LEU A 10 -1.04 34.37 -30.74
N MET A 11 -1.82 34.70 -29.73
CA MET A 11 -1.34 34.66 -28.32
C MET A 11 -2.19 33.82 -27.38
N LEU A 12 -2.93 32.79 -27.84
CA LEU A 12 -3.77 31.97 -26.98
C LEU A 12 -3.43 30.49 -27.00
N SER A 13 -2.30 30.08 -27.62
CA SER A 13 -1.95 28.63 -27.74
C SER A 13 -0.87 28.16 -26.78
N GLY A 14 -0.43 28.96 -25.81
CA GLY A 14 0.74 28.67 -24.96
C GLY A 14 0.46 28.15 -23.57
N LEU A 15 -0.78 28.06 -23.09
CA LEU A 15 -1.04 27.78 -21.66
C LEU A 15 -1.68 26.40 -21.31
N ILE A 16 -1.87 25.53 -22.30
CA ILE A 16 -2.56 24.23 -22.05
C ILE A 16 -1.58 23.07 -21.80
N GLY A 17 -0.27 23.29 -21.92
CA GLY A 17 0.74 22.21 -21.89
C GLY A 17 1.24 21.75 -20.52
N LEU A 18 0.88 22.40 -19.40
CA LEU A 18 1.59 22.17 -18.11
C LEU A 18 0.82 21.39 -17.03
N THR A 19 -0.38 20.88 -17.29
CA THR A 19 -1.20 20.25 -16.23
C THR A 19 -1.31 18.73 -16.30
N ILE A 20 -0.75 18.08 -17.33
CA ILE A 20 -0.95 16.62 -17.54
C ILE A 20 0.02 15.74 -16.72
N GLY A 21 1.19 16.28 -16.35
CA GLY A 21 2.20 15.51 -15.62
C GLY A 21 1.84 15.19 -14.14
N GLY A 22 1.07 16.04 -13.48
CA GLY A 22 0.75 15.88 -12.06
C GLY A 22 -0.32 14.83 -11.76
N THR A 23 -1.22 14.55 -12.68
CA THR A 23 -2.33 13.61 -12.46
C THR A 23 -1.90 12.15 -12.57
N ALA A 24 -1.01 11.81 -13.48
CA ALA A 24 -0.50 10.44 -13.65
C ALA A 24 0.29 10.00 -12.42
N GLN A 25 1.16 10.83 -11.90
CA GLN A 25 1.97 10.52 -10.72
C GLN A 25 1.14 10.37 -9.44
N ALA A 26 0.08 11.18 -9.29
CA ALA A 26 -0.85 11.05 -8.17
C ALA A 26 -1.65 9.73 -8.24
N GLN A 27 -2.03 9.28 -9.44
CA GLN A 27 -2.71 8.00 -9.66
C GLN A 27 -1.81 6.81 -9.31
N ASP A 28 -0.52 6.86 -9.68
CA ASP A 28 0.43 5.79 -9.37
C ASP A 28 0.65 5.64 -7.85
N ILE A 29 0.77 6.75 -7.13
CA ILE A 29 0.88 6.76 -5.66
C ILE A 29 -0.38 6.18 -5.01
N GLN A 30 -1.55 6.56 -5.51
CA GLN A 30 -2.83 6.04 -5.02
C GLN A 30 -2.97 4.54 -5.28
N ALA A 31 -2.63 4.08 -6.48
CA ALA A 31 -2.66 2.66 -6.85
C ALA A 31 -1.72 1.84 -5.97
N GLN A 32 -0.49 2.32 -5.73
CA GLN A 32 0.46 1.66 -4.85
C GLN A 32 -0.05 1.58 -3.40
N ARG A 33 -0.67 2.64 -2.90
CA ARG A 33 -1.28 2.64 -1.57
C ARG A 33 -2.39 1.58 -1.46
N LEU A 34 -3.29 1.54 -2.43
CA LEU A 34 -4.38 0.56 -2.47
C LEU A 34 -3.84 -0.87 -2.55
N TYR A 35 -2.82 -1.10 -3.36
CA TYR A 35 -2.15 -2.40 -3.43
C TYR A 35 -1.57 -2.82 -2.07
N ASN A 36 -0.84 -1.94 -1.40
CA ASN A 36 -0.25 -2.22 -0.09
C ASN A 36 -1.33 -2.52 0.97
N GLN A 37 -2.42 -1.75 0.96
CA GLN A 37 -3.57 -1.98 1.85
C GLN A 37 -4.28 -3.30 1.55
N SER A 38 -4.42 -3.68 0.28
CA SER A 38 -5.05 -4.94 -0.11
C SER A 38 -4.26 -6.16 0.37
N LEU A 39 -2.93 -6.11 0.30
CA LEU A 39 -2.07 -7.15 0.88
C LEU A 39 -2.30 -7.30 2.39
N ALA A 40 -2.31 -6.19 3.12
CA ALA A 40 -2.53 -6.19 4.57
C ALA A 40 -3.95 -6.63 4.96
N ALA A 41 -4.95 -6.29 4.13
CA ALA A 41 -6.35 -6.65 4.37
C ALA A 41 -6.59 -8.17 4.37
N THR A 42 -5.75 -8.96 3.70
CA THR A 42 -5.87 -10.43 3.73
C THR A 42 -5.71 -11.01 5.14
N CYS A 43 -4.97 -10.32 6.00
CA CYS A 43 -4.74 -10.72 7.40
C CYS A 43 -5.95 -10.44 8.30
N ALA A 44 -6.83 -9.51 7.89
CA ALA A 44 -7.98 -9.07 8.68
C ALA A 44 -9.02 -10.18 8.91
N ASN A 45 -9.10 -11.16 8.01
CA ASN A 45 -10.03 -12.28 8.15
C ASN A 45 -9.84 -13.08 9.45
N CYS A 46 -8.62 -13.11 9.97
CA CYS A 46 -8.28 -13.83 11.19
C CYS A 46 -7.86 -12.89 12.33
N HIS A 47 -7.03 -11.89 12.03
CA HIS A 47 -6.46 -10.99 13.03
C HIS A 47 -7.29 -9.72 13.29
N GLY A 48 -8.44 -9.59 12.61
CA GLY A 48 -9.31 -8.42 12.72
C GLY A 48 -8.83 -7.23 11.89
N THR A 49 -9.72 -6.27 11.68
CA THR A 49 -9.43 -5.05 10.90
C THR A 49 -8.22 -4.32 11.49
N ASN A 50 -7.26 -4.00 10.64
CA ASN A 50 -5.98 -3.39 11.03
C ASN A 50 -5.20 -4.18 12.10
N GLY A 51 -5.38 -5.50 12.14
CA GLY A 51 -4.70 -6.37 13.11
C GLY A 51 -5.24 -6.28 14.54
N VAL A 52 -6.45 -5.76 14.73
CA VAL A 52 -7.14 -5.66 16.02
C VAL A 52 -8.17 -6.77 16.11
N SER A 53 -7.83 -7.84 16.83
CA SER A 53 -8.73 -8.97 17.06
C SER A 53 -9.93 -8.56 17.91
N VAL A 54 -11.09 -9.18 17.64
CA VAL A 54 -12.28 -8.99 18.49
C VAL A 54 -12.13 -9.73 19.81
N PRO A 55 -12.74 -9.24 20.91
CA PRO A 55 -12.71 -9.93 22.19
C PRO A 55 -13.26 -11.38 22.08
N GLY A 56 -12.64 -12.31 22.79
CA GLY A 56 -13.07 -13.71 22.86
C GLY A 56 -12.57 -14.62 21.74
N VAL A 57 -11.80 -14.13 20.77
CA VAL A 57 -11.16 -14.97 19.75
C VAL A 57 -9.77 -15.43 20.22
N THR A 58 -9.37 -16.63 19.77
CA THR A 58 -8.04 -17.19 20.08
C THR A 58 -6.92 -16.67 19.19
N VAL A 59 -7.28 -16.01 18.06
CA VAL A 59 -6.31 -15.43 17.13
C VAL A 59 -5.74 -14.15 17.74
N PRO A 60 -4.41 -14.04 17.85
CA PRO A 60 -3.80 -12.89 18.54
C PRO A 60 -3.97 -11.58 17.77
N MET A 61 -4.15 -10.49 18.50
CA MET A 61 -3.99 -9.14 17.99
C MET A 61 -2.54 -8.90 17.59
N ILE A 62 -2.29 -8.24 16.47
CA ILE A 62 -0.95 -8.06 15.91
C ILE A 62 -0.52 -6.61 15.70
N ASN A 63 -1.43 -5.65 15.75
CA ASN A 63 -1.16 -4.23 15.49
C ASN A 63 -0.24 -3.54 16.53
N HIS A 64 0.00 -4.19 17.67
CA HIS A 64 0.92 -3.69 18.69
C HIS A 64 2.39 -4.01 18.40
N LEU A 65 2.64 -4.94 17.48
CA LEU A 65 3.98 -5.36 17.11
C LEU A 65 4.69 -4.23 16.32
N PRO A 66 5.94 -3.88 16.66
CA PRO A 66 6.76 -3.04 15.79
C PRO A 66 6.88 -3.63 14.39
N GLU A 67 6.96 -2.78 13.36
CA GLU A 67 7.09 -3.20 11.97
C GLU A 67 8.20 -4.22 11.74
N SER A 68 9.39 -3.98 12.29
CA SER A 68 10.53 -4.89 12.17
C SER A 68 10.26 -6.26 12.79
N VAL A 69 9.67 -6.27 13.98
CA VAL A 69 9.33 -7.53 14.68
C VAL A 69 8.26 -8.30 13.91
N MET A 70 7.26 -7.62 13.38
CA MET A 70 6.22 -8.26 12.55
C MET A 70 6.84 -8.90 11.31
N TYR A 71 7.72 -8.19 10.61
CA TYR A 71 8.41 -8.75 9.45
C TYR A 71 9.26 -9.98 9.81
N GLU A 72 10.05 -9.91 10.87
CA GLU A 72 10.85 -11.05 11.36
C GLU A 72 9.99 -12.29 11.68
N LEU A 73 8.84 -12.08 12.32
CA LEU A 73 7.91 -13.16 12.64
C LEU A 73 7.30 -13.77 11.37
N LEU A 74 6.89 -12.96 10.40
CA LEU A 74 6.37 -13.43 9.12
C LEU A 74 7.43 -14.24 8.35
N MET A 75 8.67 -13.76 8.34
CA MET A 75 9.80 -14.48 7.73
C MET A 75 10.13 -15.77 8.47
N ALA A 76 10.04 -15.77 9.80
CA ALA A 76 10.26 -16.99 10.59
C ALA A 76 9.20 -18.06 10.27
N TYR A 77 7.95 -17.69 10.07
CA TYR A 77 6.91 -18.62 9.59
C TYR A 77 7.18 -19.08 8.16
N LYS A 78 7.53 -18.18 7.25
CA LYS A 78 7.81 -18.50 5.83
C LYS A 78 8.95 -19.51 5.70
N THR A 79 10.03 -19.32 6.46
CA THR A 79 11.23 -20.15 6.40
C THR A 79 11.17 -21.42 7.26
N GLY A 80 10.07 -21.63 8.01
CA GLY A 80 9.90 -22.78 8.89
C GLY A 80 10.67 -22.69 10.21
N LYS A 81 11.31 -21.54 10.50
CA LYS A 81 11.98 -21.31 11.81
C LYS A 81 10.96 -21.17 12.95
N ARG A 82 9.71 -20.86 12.62
CA ARG A 82 8.60 -20.80 13.56
C ARG A 82 7.45 -21.65 13.05
N THR A 83 6.88 -22.45 13.92
CA THR A 83 5.68 -23.25 13.65
C THR A 83 4.43 -22.49 14.13
N GLY A 84 3.32 -22.70 13.46
CA GLY A 84 2.02 -22.18 13.83
C GLY A 84 0.94 -23.07 13.25
N THR A 85 -0.31 -22.87 13.66
CA THR A 85 -1.43 -23.65 13.12
C THR A 85 -1.58 -23.48 11.61
N ILE A 86 -1.54 -22.24 11.11
CA ILE A 86 -1.70 -21.94 9.68
C ILE A 86 -0.70 -20.91 9.15
N MET A 87 -0.11 -20.06 10.01
CA MET A 87 0.72 -18.94 9.58
C MET A 87 1.91 -19.36 8.73
N HIS A 88 2.50 -20.54 8.99
CA HIS A 88 3.61 -21.08 8.19
C HIS A 88 3.19 -21.42 6.75
N GLN A 89 1.93 -21.75 6.51
CA GLN A 89 1.41 -21.95 5.14
C GLN A 89 1.04 -20.62 4.49
N LEU A 90 0.38 -19.72 5.22
CA LEU A 90 0.01 -18.40 4.70
C LEU A 90 1.24 -17.59 4.30
N ALA A 91 2.26 -17.54 5.15
CA ALA A 91 3.46 -16.76 4.88
C ALA A 91 4.23 -17.23 3.63
N LYS A 92 4.18 -18.51 3.29
CA LYS A 92 4.80 -19.06 2.07
C LYS A 92 4.13 -18.56 0.79
N GLY A 93 2.87 -18.12 0.85
CA GLY A 93 2.14 -17.59 -0.30
C GLY A 93 2.55 -16.18 -0.73
N TYR A 94 3.40 -15.50 0.05
CA TYR A 94 3.84 -14.12 -0.20
C TYR A 94 5.33 -14.07 -0.53
N THR A 95 5.73 -13.10 -1.36
CA THR A 95 7.15 -12.76 -1.52
C THR A 95 7.69 -12.06 -0.26
N ASP A 96 9.01 -11.95 -0.15
CA ASP A 96 9.64 -11.27 1.00
C ASP A 96 9.26 -9.78 1.01
N GLU A 97 9.18 -9.15 -0.16
CA GLU A 97 8.74 -7.77 -0.34
C GLU A 97 7.27 -7.59 0.08
N GLN A 98 6.40 -8.54 -0.27
CA GLN A 98 5.00 -8.50 0.15
C GLN A 98 4.86 -8.64 1.66
N LEU A 99 5.62 -9.53 2.30
CA LEU A 99 5.65 -9.65 3.76
C LEU A 99 6.18 -8.38 4.43
N LYS A 100 7.19 -7.76 3.85
CA LYS A 100 7.70 -6.46 4.30
C LYS A 100 6.63 -5.37 4.18
N THR A 101 5.92 -5.33 3.06
CA THR A 101 4.80 -4.40 2.83
C THR A 101 3.67 -4.62 3.84
N ILE A 102 3.27 -5.86 4.09
CA ILE A 102 2.25 -6.20 5.11
C ILE A 102 2.69 -5.69 6.49
N ALA A 103 3.95 -5.96 6.87
CA ALA A 103 4.49 -5.48 8.13
C ALA A 103 4.52 -3.95 8.23
N SER A 104 4.81 -3.26 7.12
CA SER A 104 4.82 -1.79 7.07
C SER A 104 3.43 -1.17 7.19
N VAL A 105 2.38 -1.87 6.77
CA VAL A 105 0.99 -1.39 6.86
C VAL A 105 0.38 -1.68 8.23
N LEU A 106 0.59 -2.88 8.76
CA LEU A 106 -0.06 -3.34 10.00
C LEU A 106 0.77 -3.08 11.25
N GLY A 107 2.10 -3.06 11.13
CA GLY A 107 3.01 -2.89 12.26
C GLY A 107 2.99 -1.47 12.81
N LYS A 108 3.27 -1.38 14.11
CA LYS A 108 3.42 -0.09 14.78
C LYS A 108 4.68 0.62 14.27
N LYS A 109 4.53 1.86 13.86
CA LYS A 109 5.67 2.72 13.53
C LYS A 109 6.42 3.09 14.81
N ASN A 110 7.74 3.05 14.75
CA ASN A 110 8.63 3.53 15.83
C ASN A 110 8.69 5.04 15.82
#